data_36f8bff54cf7fb49560d27a8cde087a1
#
_entry.id   36f8bff54cf7fb49560d27a8cde087a1
#
_cell.length_a   1.000
_cell.length_b   1.000
_cell.length_c   1.000
_cell.angle_alpha   90.00
_cell.angle_beta   90.00
_cell.angle_gamma   90.00
#
_symmetry.space_group_name_H-M   'P 1'
#
loop_
_entity.id
_entity.type
_entity.pdbx_description
1 polymer ?
#
loop_
_entity_poly.entity_id
_entity_poly.type
_entity_poly.pdbx_seq_one_letter_code
_entity_poly.pdbx_strand_id
1 'polypeptide(L)'
;VHLMPDLEPEEMRKPGRSRTMNNKKSNNNQLLMTLLKGRTFIVLVLLVIFFTIVKGTTFLSASTLTMVAKHVALYGILALGMTFVIITGGIDLSVGSVVGLVGMLAGGMIQEGITLKFAGVTLYFSVPVIIITMLVVGCIIGAVNGLIVTKLGVAPFIATLGTMYICRGFANLRSNGATFSDIKGYDGLGNTGFKILGSNIAGIPTGVYIFAVLAVISVIILKKLPFGWYVLA
;
A
#
# COMPACT_ATOMS: atom_id res chain seq x y z
N VAL A 1 -39.81 68.97 45.61
CA VAL A 1 -40.44 68.72 44.30
C VAL A 1 -39.34 68.18 43.39
N HIS A 2 -39.36 66.86 43.20
CA HIS A 2 -38.36 66.18 42.32
C HIS A 2 -39.12 65.67 41.11
N LEU A 3 -38.86 66.25 39.96
CA LEU A 3 -39.43 65.84 38.67
C LEU A 3 -38.71 64.55 38.23
N MET A 4 -39.49 63.49 38.00
CA MET A 4 -39.06 62.30 37.24
C MET A 4 -39.05 62.65 35.75
N PRO A 5 -38.03 62.25 34.98
CA PRO A 5 -38.06 62.32 33.54
C PRO A 5 -38.85 61.16 32.97
N ASP A 6 -39.68 61.47 31.97
CA ASP A 6 -40.57 60.58 31.24
C ASP A 6 -39.75 59.46 30.55
N LEU A 7 -40.15 58.23 30.79
CA LEU A 7 -39.62 57.08 30.07
C LEU A 7 -40.38 56.95 28.71
N GLU A 8 -39.69 57.12 27.64
CA GLU A 8 -40.16 56.84 26.28
C GLU A 8 -40.58 55.36 26.14
N PRO A 9 -41.68 55.07 25.39
CA PRO A 9 -42.11 53.68 25.16
C PRO A 9 -41.14 52.94 24.26
N GLU A 10 -40.66 51.83 24.77
CA GLU A 10 -39.76 50.89 24.10
C GLU A 10 -40.39 50.39 22.79
N GLU A 11 -39.82 50.78 21.66
CA GLU A 11 -40.19 50.31 20.32
C GLU A 11 -40.21 48.77 20.32
N MET A 12 -41.38 48.20 20.01
CA MET A 12 -41.56 46.76 19.81
C MET A 12 -40.61 46.24 18.71
N ARG A 13 -39.47 45.74 19.12
CA ARG A 13 -38.47 45.11 18.27
C ARG A 13 -39.06 43.81 17.68
N LYS A 14 -39.43 43.85 16.42
CA LYS A 14 -39.91 42.70 15.63
C LYS A 14 -38.89 41.56 15.64
N PRO A 15 -39.13 40.40 16.31
CA PRO A 15 -38.14 39.32 16.36
C PRO A 15 -38.39 38.32 15.26
N GLY A 16 -38.09 38.65 14.03
CA GLY A 16 -38.35 37.69 12.94
C GLY A 16 -37.24 37.57 11.89
N ARG A 17 -36.50 38.63 11.65
CA ARG A 17 -35.59 38.67 10.47
C ARG A 17 -34.13 38.28 10.71
N SER A 18 -33.66 38.35 11.94
CA SER A 18 -32.26 38.01 12.30
C SER A 18 -32.02 36.51 12.51
N ARG A 19 -33.03 35.77 12.98
CA ARG A 19 -32.91 34.32 13.27
C ARG A 19 -32.82 33.46 12.01
N THR A 20 -33.49 33.83 10.91
CA THR A 20 -33.49 33.09 9.65
C THR A 20 -32.18 33.27 8.85
N MET A 21 -31.59 34.46 8.92
CA MET A 21 -30.27 34.70 8.24
C MET A 21 -29.11 33.98 8.95
N ASN A 22 -29.16 33.90 10.28
CA ASN A 22 -28.11 33.25 11.05
C ASN A 22 -28.13 31.72 10.89
N ASN A 23 -29.33 31.14 10.77
CA ASN A 23 -29.48 29.68 10.54
C ASN A 23 -29.03 29.25 9.15
N LYS A 24 -29.25 30.09 8.12
CA LYS A 24 -28.81 29.81 6.74
C LYS A 24 -27.27 29.92 6.58
N LYS A 25 -26.65 30.86 7.30
CA LYS A 25 -25.20 31.03 7.35
C LYS A 25 -24.50 29.90 8.12
N SER A 26 -25.12 29.41 9.19
CA SER A 26 -24.64 28.26 9.97
C SER A 26 -24.71 26.95 9.16
N ASN A 27 -25.81 26.70 8.44
CA ASN A 27 -25.96 25.54 7.57
C ASN A 27 -24.96 25.52 6.41
N ASN A 28 -24.73 26.70 5.79
CA ASN A 28 -23.75 26.81 4.70
C ASN A 28 -22.33 26.55 5.19
N ASN A 29 -21.97 26.99 6.40
CA ASN A 29 -20.67 26.72 6.99
C ASN A 29 -20.48 25.24 7.37
N GLN A 30 -21.53 24.59 7.86
CA GLN A 30 -21.50 23.15 8.14
C GLN A 30 -21.37 22.33 6.84
N LEU A 31 -22.11 22.69 5.80
CA LEU A 31 -22.00 22.06 4.49
C LEU A 31 -20.59 22.23 3.90
N LEU A 32 -20.07 23.46 3.95
CA LEU A 32 -18.71 23.77 3.50
C LEU A 32 -17.65 22.96 4.26
N MET A 33 -17.76 22.88 5.58
CA MET A 33 -16.85 22.07 6.41
C MET A 33 -16.95 20.58 6.11
N THR A 34 -18.14 20.07 5.84
CA THR A 34 -18.35 18.67 5.44
C THR A 34 -17.77 18.40 4.05
N LEU A 35 -17.96 19.31 3.09
CA LEU A 35 -17.37 19.22 1.76
C LEU A 35 -15.84 19.30 1.82
N LEU A 36 -15.27 20.20 2.65
CA LEU A 36 -13.82 20.30 2.84
C LEU A 36 -13.23 19.05 3.49
N LYS A 37 -13.92 18.43 4.45
CA LYS A 37 -13.51 17.15 5.03
C LYS A 37 -13.60 16.00 4.04
N GLY A 38 -14.62 16.03 3.16
CA GLY A 38 -14.85 15.00 2.13
C GLY A 38 -14.15 15.25 0.79
N ARG A 39 -13.36 16.32 0.66
CA ARG A 39 -12.78 16.75 -0.64
C ARG A 39 -12.07 15.62 -1.41
N THR A 40 -11.30 14.78 -0.70
CA THR A 40 -10.58 13.65 -1.32
C THR A 40 -11.55 12.61 -1.88
N PHE A 41 -12.66 12.37 -1.17
CA PHE A 41 -13.70 11.45 -1.62
C PHE A 41 -14.46 12.00 -2.83
N ILE A 42 -14.74 13.31 -2.82
CA ILE A 42 -15.39 14.00 -3.94
C ILE A 42 -14.52 13.92 -5.19
N VAL A 43 -13.22 14.21 -5.07
CA VAL A 43 -12.26 14.09 -6.18
C VAL A 43 -12.21 12.65 -6.70
N LEU A 44 -12.18 11.66 -5.81
CA LEU A 44 -12.20 10.24 -6.21
C LEU A 44 -13.46 9.91 -7.02
N VAL A 45 -14.64 10.32 -6.53
CA VAL A 45 -15.93 10.06 -7.22
C VAL A 45 -15.95 10.77 -8.58
N LEU A 46 -15.50 12.03 -8.66
CA LEU A 46 -15.40 12.75 -9.92
C LEU A 46 -14.47 12.06 -10.93
N LEU A 47 -13.32 11.55 -10.47
CA LEU A 47 -12.41 10.78 -11.32
C LEU A 47 -13.07 9.48 -11.83
N VAL A 48 -13.78 8.75 -10.97
CA VAL A 48 -14.50 7.53 -11.37
C VAL A 48 -15.56 7.87 -12.42
N ILE A 49 -16.35 8.91 -12.21
CA ILE A 49 -17.37 9.38 -13.17
C ILE A 49 -16.71 9.78 -14.49
N PHE A 50 -15.65 10.58 -14.44
CA PHE A 50 -14.92 11.03 -15.63
C PHE A 50 -14.42 9.85 -16.45
N PHE A 51 -13.73 8.89 -15.84
CA PHE A 51 -13.23 7.71 -16.56
C PHE A 51 -14.34 6.79 -17.04
N THR A 52 -15.46 6.71 -16.33
CA THR A 52 -16.64 5.95 -16.77
C THR A 52 -17.24 6.57 -18.03
N ILE A 53 -17.30 7.91 -18.12
CA ILE A 53 -17.80 8.61 -19.32
C ILE A 53 -16.82 8.41 -20.49
N VAL A 54 -15.52 8.56 -20.25
CA VAL A 54 -14.49 8.50 -21.32
C VAL A 54 -14.28 7.07 -21.85
N LYS A 55 -14.28 6.07 -20.98
CA LYS A 55 -14.01 4.65 -21.32
C LYS A 55 -15.27 3.80 -21.44
N GLY A 56 -16.42 4.36 -21.14
CA GLY A 56 -17.71 3.67 -21.18
C GLY A 56 -17.78 2.51 -20.17
N THR A 57 -18.58 1.51 -20.47
CA THR A 57 -18.83 0.34 -19.61
C THR A 57 -17.57 -0.49 -19.33
N THR A 58 -16.53 -0.38 -20.16
CA THR A 58 -15.27 -1.12 -20.00
C THR A 58 -14.54 -0.74 -18.70
N PHE A 59 -14.67 0.54 -18.26
CA PHE A 59 -14.00 1.01 -17.03
C PHE A 59 -14.55 0.31 -15.77
N LEU A 60 -15.86 0.06 -15.71
CA LEU A 60 -16.53 -0.63 -14.60
C LEU A 60 -16.70 -2.13 -14.84
N SER A 61 -16.05 -2.69 -15.86
CA SER A 61 -16.11 -4.12 -16.12
C SER A 61 -15.51 -4.94 -14.98
N ALA A 62 -16.00 -6.16 -14.77
CA ALA A 62 -15.48 -7.06 -13.74
C ALA A 62 -13.97 -7.34 -13.90
N SER A 63 -13.46 -7.38 -15.13
CA SER A 63 -12.04 -7.55 -15.41
C SER A 63 -11.20 -6.36 -14.94
N THR A 64 -11.65 -5.12 -15.19
CA THR A 64 -10.99 -3.89 -14.74
C THR A 64 -11.01 -3.79 -13.22
N LEU A 65 -12.16 -4.05 -12.58
CA LEU A 65 -12.27 -4.03 -11.12
C LEU A 65 -11.38 -5.08 -10.46
N THR A 66 -11.30 -6.27 -11.04
CA THR A 66 -10.39 -7.34 -10.58
C THR A 66 -8.92 -6.91 -10.69
N MET A 67 -8.54 -6.25 -11.80
CA MET A 67 -7.19 -5.72 -11.99
C MET A 67 -6.88 -4.63 -10.94
N VAL A 68 -7.79 -3.70 -10.72
CA VAL A 68 -7.64 -2.67 -9.68
C VAL A 68 -7.48 -3.32 -8.31
N ALA A 69 -8.29 -4.31 -7.98
CA ALA A 69 -8.20 -5.03 -6.71
C ALA A 69 -6.83 -5.73 -6.52
N LYS A 70 -6.26 -6.32 -7.58
CA LYS A 70 -4.90 -6.89 -7.57
C LYS A 70 -3.84 -5.84 -7.26
N HIS A 71 -3.92 -4.68 -7.91
CA HIS A 71 -2.97 -3.60 -7.65
C HIS A 71 -3.12 -3.02 -6.24
N VAL A 72 -4.36 -2.80 -5.78
CA VAL A 72 -4.62 -2.34 -4.41
C VAL A 72 -4.05 -3.31 -3.38
N ALA A 73 -4.22 -4.61 -3.58
CA ALA A 73 -3.65 -5.62 -2.69
C ALA A 73 -2.12 -5.59 -2.69
N LEU A 74 -1.50 -5.53 -3.87
CA LEU A 74 -0.04 -5.49 -4.01
C LEU A 74 0.56 -4.25 -3.32
N TYR A 75 0.07 -3.06 -3.67
CA TYR A 75 0.55 -1.83 -3.06
C TYR A 75 0.15 -1.71 -1.59
N GLY A 76 -0.98 -2.28 -1.20
CA GLY A 76 -1.42 -2.35 0.19
C GLY A 76 -0.46 -3.15 1.06
N ILE A 77 0.03 -4.31 0.59
CA ILE A 77 1.04 -5.12 1.30
C ILE A 77 2.33 -4.32 1.47
N LEU A 78 2.79 -3.62 0.42
CA LEU A 78 3.98 -2.77 0.50
C LEU A 78 3.77 -1.61 1.49
N ALA A 79 2.60 -0.98 1.46
CA ALA A 79 2.23 0.11 2.36
C ALA A 79 2.19 -0.34 3.83
N LEU A 80 1.75 -1.58 4.12
CA LEU A 80 1.81 -2.14 5.48
C LEU A 80 3.26 -2.18 5.98
N GLY A 81 4.19 -2.70 5.16
CA GLY A 81 5.62 -2.71 5.52
C GLY A 81 6.18 -1.30 5.72
N MET A 82 5.87 -0.38 4.80
CA MET A 82 6.28 1.02 4.89
C MET A 82 5.72 1.74 6.12
N THR A 83 4.54 1.36 6.59
CA THR A 83 3.94 1.94 7.80
C THR A 83 4.85 1.75 9.01
N PHE A 84 5.44 0.57 9.20
CA PHE A 84 6.40 0.32 10.29
C PHE A 84 7.64 1.20 10.18
N VAL A 85 8.17 1.37 8.96
CA VAL A 85 9.35 2.22 8.71
C VAL A 85 9.05 3.69 8.98
N ILE A 86 7.88 4.18 8.53
CA ILE A 86 7.48 5.59 8.70
C ILE A 86 7.22 5.92 10.17
N ILE A 87 6.58 5.03 10.93
CA ILE A 87 6.31 5.23 12.35
C ILE A 87 7.63 5.37 13.13
N THR A 88 8.68 4.63 12.74
CA THR A 88 10.01 4.76 13.35
C THR A 88 10.83 5.97 12.83
N GLY A 89 10.21 6.86 12.05
CA GLY A 89 10.86 8.06 11.49
C GLY A 89 11.78 7.78 10.31
N GLY A 90 11.76 6.55 9.76
CA GLY A 90 12.58 6.16 8.60
C GLY A 90 11.87 6.42 7.27
N ILE A 91 12.68 6.44 6.20
CA ILE A 91 12.22 6.40 4.80
C ILE A 91 12.97 5.26 4.12
N ASP A 92 12.24 4.28 3.55
CA ASP A 92 12.83 3.18 2.80
C ASP A 92 12.53 3.32 1.31
N LEU A 93 13.54 3.69 0.54
CA LEU A 93 13.46 3.81 -0.92
C LEU A 93 13.71 2.48 -1.64
N SER A 94 14.18 1.45 -0.93
CA SER A 94 14.61 0.19 -1.53
C SER A 94 13.46 -0.78 -1.82
N VAL A 95 12.30 -0.63 -1.17
CA VAL A 95 11.18 -1.58 -1.19
C VAL A 95 10.82 -2.03 -2.61
N GLY A 96 10.64 -1.10 -3.54
CA GLY A 96 10.28 -1.44 -4.92
C GLY A 96 11.37 -2.23 -5.65
N SER A 97 12.65 -1.92 -5.41
CA SER A 97 13.79 -2.64 -6.02
C SER A 97 14.01 -4.00 -5.38
N VAL A 98 13.75 -4.15 -4.09
CA VAL A 98 13.78 -5.45 -3.39
C VAL A 98 12.70 -6.37 -3.96
N VAL A 99 11.47 -5.85 -4.13
CA VAL A 99 10.37 -6.61 -4.77
C VAL A 99 10.75 -7.02 -6.20
N GLY A 100 11.36 -6.11 -6.97
CA GLY A 100 11.85 -6.41 -8.31
C GLY A 100 12.90 -7.52 -8.30
N LEU A 101 13.91 -7.44 -7.43
CA LEU A 101 14.96 -8.46 -7.30
C LEU A 101 14.38 -9.82 -6.89
N VAL A 102 13.54 -9.85 -5.85
CA VAL A 102 12.91 -11.08 -5.35
C VAL A 102 12.02 -11.71 -6.44
N GLY A 103 11.27 -10.89 -7.19
CA GLY A 103 10.47 -11.35 -8.32
C GLY A 103 11.33 -11.97 -9.44
N MET A 104 12.45 -11.35 -9.77
CA MET A 104 13.38 -11.87 -10.79
C MET A 104 14.07 -13.15 -10.34
N LEU A 105 14.44 -13.26 -9.06
CA LEU A 105 15.00 -14.50 -8.49
C LEU A 105 13.96 -15.62 -8.51
N ALA A 106 12.74 -15.35 -8.07
CA ALA A 106 11.65 -16.33 -8.09
C ALA A 106 11.32 -16.82 -9.50
N GLY A 107 11.18 -15.88 -10.45
CA GLY A 107 10.93 -16.21 -11.87
C GLY A 107 12.03 -17.10 -12.45
N GLY A 108 13.29 -16.75 -12.20
CA GLY A 108 14.43 -17.56 -12.65
C GLY A 108 14.48 -18.94 -11.99
N MET A 109 14.20 -19.05 -10.69
CA MET A 109 14.15 -20.36 -10.01
C MET A 109 13.02 -21.26 -10.54
N ILE A 110 11.91 -20.68 -10.98
CA ILE A 110 10.78 -21.44 -11.54
C ILE A 110 11.07 -21.87 -12.97
N GLN A 111 11.56 -20.97 -13.82
CA GLN A 111 11.74 -21.24 -15.26
C GLN A 111 13.07 -21.90 -15.58
N GLU A 112 14.16 -21.45 -14.98
CA GLU A 112 15.52 -21.90 -15.33
C GLU A 112 16.10 -22.87 -14.30
N GLY A 113 15.58 -22.84 -13.06
CA GLY A 113 16.19 -23.56 -11.94
C GLY A 113 17.51 -22.91 -11.48
N ILE A 114 18.25 -23.60 -10.64
CA ILE A 114 19.60 -23.23 -10.21
C ILE A 114 20.58 -24.23 -10.78
N THR A 115 21.40 -23.81 -11.76
CA THR A 115 22.41 -24.68 -12.38
C THR A 115 23.69 -24.65 -11.57
N LEU A 116 24.05 -25.80 -11.01
CA LEU A 116 25.33 -26.03 -10.35
C LEU A 116 26.38 -26.43 -11.41
N LYS A 117 27.09 -25.45 -11.94
CA LYS A 117 28.07 -25.66 -13.06
C LYS A 117 29.14 -26.69 -12.75
N PHE A 118 29.58 -26.81 -11.49
CA PHE A 118 30.59 -27.78 -11.05
C PHE A 118 30.07 -29.23 -11.06
N ALA A 119 28.74 -29.42 -10.94
CA ALA A 119 28.12 -30.74 -10.91
C ALA A 119 27.34 -31.06 -12.21
N GLY A 120 27.19 -30.10 -13.11
CA GLY A 120 26.42 -30.26 -14.36
C GLY A 120 24.94 -30.52 -14.13
N VAL A 121 24.39 -30.18 -12.93
CA VAL A 121 23.02 -30.48 -12.53
C VAL A 121 22.25 -29.18 -12.36
N THR A 122 21.00 -29.14 -12.86
CA THR A 122 20.06 -28.05 -12.60
C THR A 122 19.02 -28.49 -11.56
N LEU A 123 18.94 -27.75 -10.46
CA LEU A 123 18.01 -27.98 -9.38
C LEU A 123 16.75 -27.16 -9.57
N TYR A 124 15.60 -27.80 -9.51
CA TYR A 124 14.29 -27.16 -9.47
C TYR A 124 13.69 -27.31 -8.07
N PHE A 125 13.01 -26.26 -7.62
CA PHE A 125 12.47 -26.19 -6.28
C PHE A 125 10.94 -26.09 -6.35
N SER A 126 10.26 -26.68 -5.37
CA SER A 126 8.81 -26.52 -5.25
C SER A 126 8.43 -25.08 -4.91
N VAL A 127 7.24 -24.66 -5.32
CA VAL A 127 6.74 -23.29 -5.11
C VAL A 127 6.81 -22.83 -3.66
N PRO A 128 6.43 -23.62 -2.65
CA PRO A 128 6.59 -23.20 -1.24
C PRO A 128 8.04 -22.93 -0.84
N VAL A 129 9.00 -23.72 -1.32
CA VAL A 129 10.43 -23.50 -1.04
C VAL A 129 10.89 -22.19 -1.68
N ILE A 130 10.47 -21.91 -2.90
CA ILE A 130 10.78 -20.63 -3.58
C ILE A 130 10.22 -19.45 -2.79
N ILE A 131 8.95 -19.53 -2.34
CA ILE A 131 8.32 -18.47 -1.55
C ILE A 131 9.12 -18.22 -0.25
N ILE A 132 9.44 -19.27 0.49
CA ILE A 132 10.21 -19.15 1.74
C ILE A 132 11.59 -18.54 1.46
N THR A 133 12.28 -19.01 0.41
CA THR A 133 13.59 -18.46 0.03
C THR A 133 13.48 -16.97 -0.28
N MET A 134 12.46 -16.53 -1.01
CA MET A 134 12.25 -15.13 -1.35
C MET A 134 11.93 -14.27 -0.12
N LEU A 135 11.16 -14.80 0.82
CA LEU A 135 10.92 -14.13 2.10
C LEU A 135 12.22 -13.97 2.91
N VAL A 136 13.05 -15.00 2.95
CA VAL A 136 14.35 -14.95 3.63
C VAL A 136 15.28 -13.93 2.97
N VAL A 137 15.36 -13.89 1.65
CA VAL A 137 16.15 -12.89 0.91
C VAL A 137 15.66 -11.47 1.24
N GLY A 138 14.37 -11.23 1.21
CA GLY A 138 13.79 -9.93 1.59
C GLY A 138 14.11 -9.55 3.03
N CYS A 139 14.00 -10.48 3.97
CA CYS A 139 14.36 -10.26 5.38
C CYS A 139 15.84 -9.94 5.57
N ILE A 140 16.74 -10.64 4.87
CA ILE A 140 18.18 -10.37 4.93
C ILE A 140 18.47 -8.95 4.43
N ILE A 141 17.91 -8.55 3.30
CA ILE A 141 18.11 -7.19 2.75
C ILE A 141 17.58 -6.14 3.75
N GLY A 142 16.38 -6.35 4.30
CA GLY A 142 15.81 -5.47 5.31
C GLY A 142 16.66 -5.41 6.59
N ALA A 143 17.18 -6.54 7.06
CA ALA A 143 18.07 -6.61 8.20
C ALA A 143 19.40 -5.87 7.95
N VAL A 144 19.98 -5.97 6.77
CA VAL A 144 21.19 -5.22 6.37
C VAL A 144 20.92 -3.73 6.40
N ASN A 145 19.80 -3.26 5.82
CA ASN A 145 19.40 -1.85 5.90
C ASN A 145 19.24 -1.38 7.35
N GLY A 146 18.54 -2.18 8.17
CA GLY A 146 18.36 -1.88 9.58
C GLY A 146 19.68 -1.79 10.34
N LEU A 147 20.63 -2.70 10.10
CA LEU A 147 21.96 -2.65 10.71
C LEU A 147 22.78 -1.43 10.28
N ILE A 148 22.74 -1.07 8.99
CA ILE A 148 23.43 0.13 8.49
C ILE A 148 22.88 1.39 9.17
N VAL A 149 21.56 1.50 9.30
CA VAL A 149 20.93 2.65 9.95
C VAL A 149 21.21 2.69 11.45
N THR A 150 21.04 1.55 12.15
CA THR A 150 21.08 1.56 13.63
C THR A 150 22.48 1.42 14.20
N LYS A 151 23.39 0.71 13.54
CA LYS A 151 24.76 0.46 14.03
C LYS A 151 25.78 1.42 13.45
N LEU A 152 25.64 1.79 12.18
CA LEU A 152 26.55 2.71 11.52
C LEU A 152 26.07 4.18 11.56
N GLY A 153 24.85 4.44 12.04
CA GLY A 153 24.30 5.79 12.14
C GLY A 153 24.02 6.47 10.79
N VAL A 154 23.92 5.69 9.71
CA VAL A 154 23.64 6.23 8.37
C VAL A 154 22.17 6.62 8.27
N ALA A 155 21.88 7.79 7.70
CA ALA A 155 20.51 8.22 7.51
C ALA A 155 19.72 7.19 6.69
N PRO A 156 18.48 6.83 7.10
CA PRO A 156 17.68 5.75 6.49
C PRO A 156 17.56 5.90 4.98
N PHE A 157 17.31 7.11 4.47
CA PHE A 157 17.13 7.34 3.04
C PHE A 157 18.42 7.09 2.23
N ILE A 158 19.61 7.39 2.80
CA ILE A 158 20.90 7.16 2.13
C ILE A 158 21.19 5.66 2.05
N ALA A 159 21.02 4.94 3.16
CA ALA A 159 21.21 3.50 3.22
C ALA A 159 20.30 2.78 2.21
N THR A 160 19.02 3.11 2.23
CA THR A 160 18.02 2.46 1.37
C THR A 160 18.13 2.88 -0.09
N LEU A 161 18.60 4.10 -0.38
CA LEU A 161 18.93 4.52 -1.75
C LEU A 161 20.07 3.67 -2.34
N GLY A 162 21.13 3.42 -1.55
CA GLY A 162 22.21 2.51 -1.95
C GLY A 162 21.70 1.10 -2.23
N THR A 163 20.91 0.55 -1.32
CA THR A 163 20.29 -0.77 -1.47
C THR A 163 19.36 -0.83 -2.68
N MET A 164 18.60 0.24 -2.95
CA MET A 164 17.75 0.34 -4.13
C MET A 164 18.53 0.11 -5.42
N TYR A 165 19.67 0.78 -5.61
CA TYR A 165 20.49 0.62 -6.81
C TYR A 165 21.16 -0.74 -6.87
N ILE A 166 21.64 -1.27 -5.75
CA ILE A 166 22.22 -2.61 -5.66
C ILE A 166 21.19 -3.65 -6.08
N CYS A 167 20.01 -3.66 -5.48
CA CYS A 167 18.96 -4.61 -5.82
C CYS A 167 18.50 -4.50 -7.27
N ARG A 168 18.37 -3.27 -7.80
CA ARG A 168 18.02 -3.05 -9.21
C ARG A 168 19.11 -3.57 -10.14
N GLY A 169 20.38 -3.35 -9.82
CA GLY A 169 21.51 -3.88 -10.56
C GLY A 169 21.50 -5.40 -10.61
N PHE A 170 21.35 -6.07 -9.46
CA PHE A 170 21.26 -7.52 -9.40
C PHE A 170 20.05 -8.08 -10.13
N ALA A 171 18.88 -7.43 -10.05
CA ALA A 171 17.70 -7.82 -10.80
C ALA A 171 17.95 -7.79 -12.31
N ASN A 172 18.56 -6.72 -12.81
CA ASN A 172 18.91 -6.59 -14.23
C ASN A 172 19.96 -7.63 -14.67
N LEU A 173 21.00 -7.85 -13.87
CA LEU A 173 22.02 -8.86 -14.15
C LEU A 173 21.42 -10.27 -14.19
N ARG A 174 20.46 -10.59 -13.29
CA ARG A 174 19.82 -11.91 -13.25
C ARG A 174 19.04 -12.22 -14.52
N SER A 175 18.47 -11.21 -15.16
CA SER A 175 17.56 -11.36 -16.29
C SER A 175 18.12 -10.84 -17.61
N ASN A 176 19.36 -10.34 -17.64
CA ASN A 176 19.90 -9.60 -18.80
C ASN A 176 18.96 -8.46 -19.27
N GLY A 177 18.27 -7.79 -18.32
CA GLY A 177 17.33 -6.71 -18.60
C GLY A 177 15.97 -7.15 -19.11
N ALA A 178 15.72 -8.44 -19.30
CA ALA A 178 14.42 -8.99 -19.67
C ALA A 178 13.53 -9.25 -18.45
N THR A 179 12.28 -9.61 -18.67
CA THR A 179 11.35 -10.03 -17.62
C THR A 179 10.96 -11.49 -17.84
N PHE A 180 10.80 -12.25 -16.75
CA PHE A 180 10.23 -13.58 -16.83
C PHE A 180 8.72 -13.47 -17.06
N SER A 181 8.24 -13.92 -18.20
CA SER A 181 6.82 -13.95 -18.56
C SER A 181 6.28 -15.38 -18.52
N ASP A 182 4.98 -15.52 -18.28
CA ASP A 182 4.26 -16.81 -18.29
C ASP A 182 4.88 -17.90 -17.38
N ILE A 183 5.13 -17.51 -16.11
CA ILE A 183 5.75 -18.38 -15.11
C ILE A 183 4.80 -19.54 -14.75
N LYS A 184 4.93 -20.67 -15.45
CA LYS A 184 4.07 -21.86 -15.27
C LYS A 184 4.73 -22.95 -14.41
N GLY A 185 6.05 -23.04 -14.47
CA GLY A 185 6.79 -24.19 -13.98
C GLY A 185 6.70 -25.39 -14.95
N TYR A 186 7.23 -26.53 -14.53
CA TYR A 186 7.27 -27.76 -15.33
C TYR A 186 6.54 -28.87 -14.60
N ASP A 187 5.60 -29.52 -15.31
CA ASP A 187 4.93 -30.72 -14.81
C ASP A 187 5.98 -31.84 -14.60
N GLY A 188 5.96 -32.45 -13.45
CA GLY A 188 6.95 -33.47 -13.08
C GLY A 188 8.16 -32.97 -12.27
N LEU A 189 8.43 -31.65 -12.21
CA LEU A 189 9.47 -31.08 -11.35
C LEU A 189 8.94 -30.52 -10.02
N GLY A 190 7.62 -30.58 -9.80
CA GLY A 190 6.97 -30.11 -8.57
C GLY A 190 6.99 -28.59 -8.36
N ASN A 191 7.34 -27.83 -9.40
CA ASN A 191 7.43 -26.35 -9.36
C ASN A 191 6.26 -25.65 -10.07
N THR A 192 5.19 -26.38 -10.35
CA THR A 192 3.91 -25.83 -10.84
C THR A 192 3.06 -25.28 -9.70
N GLY A 193 2.05 -24.47 -10.02
CA GLY A 193 1.11 -23.95 -9.04
C GLY A 193 1.35 -22.50 -8.58
N PHE A 194 2.44 -21.84 -9.04
CA PHE A 194 2.67 -20.43 -8.74
C PHE A 194 1.52 -19.53 -9.20
N LYS A 195 0.81 -19.93 -10.26
CA LYS A 195 -0.38 -19.24 -10.76
C LYS A 195 -1.51 -19.10 -9.75
N ILE A 196 -1.58 -19.97 -8.74
CA ILE A 196 -2.61 -19.92 -7.68
C ILE A 196 -2.51 -18.60 -6.92
N LEU A 197 -1.31 -18.08 -6.69
CA LEU A 197 -1.09 -16.79 -6.02
C LEU A 197 -1.63 -15.59 -6.84
N GLY A 198 -1.67 -15.70 -8.15
CA GLY A 198 -2.23 -14.71 -9.06
C GLY A 198 -3.68 -14.98 -9.51
N SER A 199 -4.28 -16.10 -9.06
CA SER A 199 -5.63 -16.51 -9.44
C SER A 199 -6.71 -15.72 -8.69
N ASN A 200 -7.98 -15.98 -9.08
CA ASN A 200 -9.13 -15.46 -8.36
C ASN A 200 -9.82 -16.62 -7.63
N ILE A 201 -10.12 -16.42 -6.35
CA ILE A 201 -10.90 -17.34 -5.52
C ILE A 201 -12.26 -16.66 -5.29
N ALA A 202 -13.35 -17.33 -5.66
CA ALA A 202 -14.72 -16.77 -5.57
C ALA A 202 -14.85 -15.37 -6.21
N GLY A 203 -14.16 -15.14 -7.35
CA GLY A 203 -14.19 -13.87 -8.08
C GLY A 203 -13.28 -12.77 -7.49
N ILE A 204 -12.65 -12.98 -6.33
CA ILE A 204 -11.75 -12.05 -5.68
C ILE A 204 -10.30 -12.52 -5.87
N PRO A 205 -9.36 -11.63 -6.24
CA PRO A 205 -7.95 -11.98 -6.37
C PRO A 205 -7.36 -12.52 -5.05
N THR A 206 -6.57 -13.60 -5.13
CA THR A 206 -5.91 -14.22 -3.97
C THR A 206 -5.07 -13.20 -3.18
N GLY A 207 -4.44 -12.24 -3.86
CA GLY A 207 -3.67 -11.17 -3.21
C GLY A 207 -4.49 -10.33 -2.22
N VAL A 208 -5.80 -10.16 -2.43
CA VAL A 208 -6.68 -9.41 -1.52
C VAL A 208 -6.84 -10.14 -0.19
N TYR A 209 -6.98 -11.46 -0.22
CA TYR A 209 -7.05 -12.27 1.01
C TYR A 209 -5.73 -12.20 1.78
N ILE A 210 -4.60 -12.31 1.07
CA ILE A 210 -3.26 -12.19 1.67
C ILE A 210 -3.09 -10.81 2.31
N PHE A 211 -3.47 -9.74 1.60
CA PHE A 211 -3.43 -8.37 2.12
C PHE A 211 -4.29 -8.22 3.38
N ALA A 212 -5.53 -8.71 3.37
CA ALA A 212 -6.43 -8.64 4.52
C ALA A 212 -5.85 -9.35 5.75
N VAL A 213 -5.30 -10.56 5.58
CA VAL A 213 -4.66 -11.31 6.66
C VAL A 213 -3.45 -10.56 7.20
N LEU A 214 -2.57 -10.06 6.33
CA LEU A 214 -1.39 -9.28 6.74
C LEU A 214 -1.77 -7.97 7.42
N ALA A 215 -2.84 -7.30 6.98
CA ALA A 215 -3.35 -6.09 7.63
C ALA A 215 -3.81 -6.39 9.08
N VAL A 216 -4.56 -7.47 9.28
CA VAL A 216 -5.00 -7.88 10.62
C VAL A 216 -3.79 -8.22 11.51
N ILE A 217 -2.84 -8.98 11.00
CA ILE A 217 -1.60 -9.32 11.72
C ILE A 217 -0.83 -8.03 12.09
N SER A 218 -0.67 -7.09 11.16
CA SER A 218 0.00 -5.81 11.40
C SER A 218 -0.67 -4.99 12.52
N VAL A 219 -2.01 -4.94 12.53
CA VAL A 219 -2.77 -4.28 13.60
C VAL A 219 -2.56 -4.97 14.95
N ILE A 220 -2.53 -6.30 14.99
CA ILE A 220 -2.27 -7.07 16.21
C ILE A 220 -0.86 -6.80 16.73
N ILE A 221 0.14 -6.83 15.83
CA ILE A 221 1.53 -6.53 16.18
C ILE A 221 1.66 -5.13 16.79
N LEU A 222 1.09 -4.11 16.14
CA LEU A 222 1.18 -2.72 16.61
C LEU A 222 0.42 -2.46 17.92
N LYS A 223 -0.75 -3.12 18.12
CA LYS A 223 -1.61 -2.82 19.27
C LYS A 223 -1.40 -3.74 20.47
N LYS A 224 -0.97 -4.98 20.26
CA LYS A 224 -0.95 -6.00 21.33
C LYS A 224 0.43 -6.54 21.69
N LEU A 225 1.42 -6.39 20.82
CA LEU A 225 2.77 -6.89 21.09
C LEU A 225 3.66 -5.81 21.69
N PRO A 226 4.62 -6.16 22.57
CA PRO A 226 5.61 -5.23 23.12
C PRO A 226 6.38 -4.47 22.02
N PHE A 227 6.63 -5.12 20.88
CA PHE A 227 7.24 -4.51 19.71
C PHE A 227 6.48 -3.27 19.23
N GLY A 228 5.14 -3.32 19.21
CA GLY A 228 4.33 -2.16 18.82
C GLY A 228 4.51 -0.97 19.76
N TRP A 229 4.69 -1.20 21.05
CA TRP A 229 4.94 -0.14 22.02
C TRP A 229 6.28 0.56 21.78
N TYR A 230 7.33 -0.20 21.43
CA TYR A 230 8.64 0.37 21.06
C TYR A 230 8.60 1.13 19.73
N VAL A 231 7.74 0.73 18.81
CA VAL A 231 7.58 1.39 17.51
C VAL A 231 6.73 2.66 17.62
N LEU A 232 5.77 2.70 18.57
CA LEU A 232 4.85 3.83 18.76
C LEU A 232 5.32 4.86 19.82
N ALA A 233 6.36 4.54 20.60
CA ALA A 233 6.97 5.42 21.58
C ALA A 233 7.96 6.39 20.96
#